data_c383f1d9586de8a81ebb5cb778a2370c
#
_entry.id   c383f1d9586de8a81ebb5cb778a2370c
#
_cell.length_a   1.000
_cell.length_b   1.000
_cell.length_c   1.000
_cell.angle_alpha   90.00
_cell.angle_beta   90.00
_cell.angle_gamma   90.00
#
_symmetry.space_group_name_H-M   'P 1'
#
loop_
_entity.id
_entity.type
_entity.pdbx_description
1 polymer ?
#
loop_
_entity_poly.entity_id
_entity_poly.type
_entity_poly.pdbx_seq_one_letter_code
_entity_poly.pdbx_strand_id
1 'polypeptide(L)'
;MKRKIFSLVFLLFVLSSLSCNHKDRNDEQVVATINGLKLTLNEFQSRLAEELELENDFKLTREARREFLESIIKKELLIQKAKELNLDKEEAFIRAIERFWEATLIKDLIDLKGKEITKKIVVSQEEVKARYDLMVEEDKDLPPLGEVEKTIARELKEIKKTKRLGEWINSLRKEASVNINTQLLYRD
;
A
#
# COMPACT_ATOMS: atom_id res chain seq x y z
N MET A 1 31.29 -9.69 -58.78
CA MET A 1 31.09 -10.45 -57.52
C MET A 1 30.48 -9.64 -56.34
N LYS A 2 30.05 -8.38 -56.51
CA LYS A 2 29.54 -7.54 -55.39
C LYS A 2 27.98 -7.49 -55.24
N ARG A 3 27.24 -8.09 -56.18
CA ARG A 3 25.73 -8.04 -56.16
C ARG A 3 25.05 -9.20 -55.40
N LYS A 4 25.75 -10.29 -55.12
CA LYS A 4 25.16 -11.46 -54.42
C LYS A 4 25.29 -11.41 -52.89
N ILE A 5 26.13 -10.55 -52.36
CA ILE A 5 26.34 -10.42 -50.89
C ILE A 5 25.23 -9.52 -50.30
N PHE A 6 24.66 -8.57 -51.07
CA PHE A 6 23.62 -7.66 -50.59
C PHE A 6 22.25 -8.34 -50.42
N SER A 7 22.00 -9.42 -51.19
CA SER A 7 20.75 -10.17 -51.12
C SER A 7 20.71 -11.14 -49.90
N LEU A 8 21.86 -11.56 -49.42
CA LEU A 8 21.94 -12.51 -48.29
C LEU A 8 21.81 -11.80 -46.94
N VAL A 9 22.24 -10.54 -46.84
CA VAL A 9 22.11 -9.73 -45.62
C VAL A 9 20.68 -9.23 -45.41
N PHE A 10 19.92 -9.03 -46.51
CA PHE A 10 18.50 -8.61 -46.41
C PHE A 10 17.59 -9.77 -45.99
N LEU A 11 17.96 -11.02 -46.24
CA LEU A 11 17.17 -12.18 -45.83
C LEU A 11 17.32 -12.52 -44.32
N LEU A 12 18.41 -12.10 -43.69
CA LEU A 12 18.67 -12.34 -42.27
C LEU A 12 17.99 -11.33 -41.34
N PHE A 13 17.50 -10.18 -41.89
CA PHE A 13 16.86 -9.13 -41.06
C PHE A 13 15.32 -9.29 -40.93
N VAL A 14 14.72 -10.22 -41.69
CA VAL A 14 13.25 -10.46 -41.66
C VAL A 14 12.85 -11.52 -40.63
N LEU A 15 13.82 -12.25 -40.04
CA LEU A 15 13.56 -13.34 -39.09
C LEU A 15 13.54 -12.90 -37.60
N SER A 16 13.81 -11.63 -37.28
CA SER A 16 13.87 -11.14 -35.91
C SER A 16 12.60 -10.43 -35.40
N SER A 17 11.51 -10.42 -36.15
CA SER A 17 10.23 -9.76 -35.76
C SER A 17 9.12 -10.71 -35.29
N LEU A 18 9.43 -11.98 -35.03
CA LEU A 18 8.54 -12.88 -34.29
C LEU A 18 8.84 -12.76 -32.78
N SER A 19 8.76 -11.54 -32.25
CA SER A 19 8.52 -11.36 -30.82
C SER A 19 7.08 -11.83 -30.59
N CYS A 20 6.93 -13.07 -30.17
CA CYS A 20 5.67 -13.57 -29.62
C CYS A 20 5.33 -12.69 -28.45
N ASN A 21 4.45 -11.71 -28.66
CA ASN A 21 3.71 -11.06 -27.61
C ASN A 21 2.83 -12.16 -26.98
N HIS A 22 3.35 -12.82 -25.98
CA HIS A 22 2.60 -13.76 -25.16
C HIS A 22 1.66 -12.95 -24.29
N LYS A 23 0.61 -12.45 -24.93
CA LYS A 23 -0.54 -11.87 -24.26
C LYS A 23 -1.17 -13.04 -23.50
N ASP A 24 -1.12 -12.99 -22.19
CA ASP A 24 -1.68 -14.06 -21.36
C ASP A 24 -3.10 -14.37 -21.83
N ARG A 25 -3.33 -15.62 -22.22
CA ARG A 25 -4.60 -16.10 -22.80
C ARG A 25 -5.78 -15.88 -21.84
N ASN A 26 -5.48 -15.66 -20.55
CA ASN A 26 -6.45 -15.35 -19.50
C ASN A 26 -7.01 -13.92 -19.55
N ASP A 27 -6.24 -12.95 -20.07
CA ASP A 27 -6.72 -11.55 -20.20
C ASP A 27 -7.81 -11.40 -21.25
N GLU A 28 -7.94 -12.35 -22.21
CA GLU A 28 -8.97 -12.36 -23.24
C GLU A 28 -10.24 -13.13 -22.82
N GLN A 29 -10.18 -13.93 -21.75
CA GLN A 29 -11.35 -14.70 -21.28
C GLN A 29 -12.28 -13.84 -20.43
N VAL A 30 -13.47 -13.55 -20.98
CA VAL A 30 -14.50 -12.76 -20.30
C VAL A 30 -15.39 -13.68 -19.46
N VAL A 31 -15.43 -13.45 -18.14
CA VAL A 31 -16.28 -14.17 -17.18
C VAL A 31 -17.69 -13.59 -17.13
N ALA A 32 -17.81 -12.27 -17.23
CA ALA A 32 -19.08 -11.57 -17.27
C ALA A 32 -18.99 -10.27 -18.09
N THR A 33 -20.14 -9.84 -18.63
CA THR A 33 -20.27 -8.52 -19.27
C THR A 33 -21.42 -7.78 -18.61
N ILE A 34 -21.15 -6.58 -18.06
CA ILE A 34 -22.09 -5.78 -17.28
C ILE A 34 -22.28 -4.44 -17.98
N ASN A 35 -23.39 -4.25 -18.69
CA ASN A 35 -23.63 -3.03 -19.48
C ASN A 35 -22.46 -2.63 -20.40
N GLY A 36 -21.81 -3.64 -21.02
CA GLY A 36 -20.65 -3.42 -21.90
C GLY A 36 -19.29 -3.45 -21.21
N LEU A 37 -19.21 -3.33 -19.88
CA LEU A 37 -17.98 -3.55 -19.12
C LEU A 37 -17.68 -5.05 -19.06
N LYS A 38 -16.50 -5.44 -19.51
CA LYS A 38 -16.04 -6.83 -19.48
C LYS A 38 -15.26 -7.10 -18.18
N LEU A 39 -15.67 -8.11 -17.44
CA LEU A 39 -14.89 -8.69 -16.34
C LEU A 39 -14.10 -9.88 -16.89
N THR A 40 -12.80 -9.80 -16.91
CA THR A 40 -11.92 -10.88 -17.37
C THR A 40 -11.71 -11.93 -16.29
N LEU A 41 -11.28 -13.14 -16.69
CA LEU A 41 -10.94 -14.21 -15.75
C LEU A 41 -9.81 -13.81 -14.82
N ASN A 42 -8.80 -13.10 -15.33
CA ASN A 42 -7.68 -12.61 -14.54
C ASN A 42 -8.12 -11.62 -13.46
N GLU A 43 -8.94 -10.64 -13.83
CA GLU A 43 -9.51 -9.69 -12.84
C GLU A 43 -10.37 -10.37 -11.79
N PHE A 44 -11.21 -11.33 -12.21
CA PHE A 44 -12.03 -12.11 -11.28
C PHE A 44 -11.14 -12.89 -10.28
N GLN A 45 -10.09 -13.56 -10.79
CA GLN A 45 -9.17 -14.33 -9.94
C GLN A 45 -8.36 -13.43 -8.99
N SER A 46 -7.90 -12.26 -9.45
CA SER A 46 -7.20 -11.31 -8.59
C SER A 46 -8.08 -10.80 -7.45
N ARG A 47 -9.31 -10.40 -7.75
CA ARG A 47 -10.28 -9.95 -6.73
C ARG A 47 -10.66 -11.06 -5.76
N LEU A 48 -10.78 -12.30 -6.25
CA LEU A 48 -11.07 -13.46 -5.42
C LEU A 48 -9.88 -13.79 -4.49
N ALA A 49 -8.66 -13.66 -4.97
CA ALA A 49 -7.46 -13.85 -4.15
C ALA A 49 -7.37 -12.81 -3.02
N GLU A 50 -7.67 -11.54 -3.31
CA GLU A 50 -7.74 -10.48 -2.30
C GLU A 50 -8.79 -10.78 -1.22
N GLU A 51 -9.97 -11.30 -1.60
CA GLU A 51 -11.02 -11.68 -0.65
C GLU A 51 -10.60 -12.86 0.23
N LEU A 52 -9.91 -13.84 -0.35
CA LEU A 52 -9.38 -15.01 0.38
C LEU A 52 -8.28 -14.64 1.39
N GLU A 53 -7.51 -13.57 1.14
CA GLU A 53 -6.52 -13.06 2.10
C GLU A 53 -7.18 -12.37 3.30
N LEU A 54 -8.38 -11.82 3.13
CA LEU A 54 -9.13 -11.14 4.17
C LEU A 54 -9.98 -12.09 5.04
N GLU A 55 -10.46 -13.18 4.45
CA GLU A 55 -11.32 -14.17 5.12
C GLU A 55 -10.62 -15.53 5.29
N ASN A 56 -10.09 -15.80 6.48
CA ASN A 56 -9.34 -17.04 6.78
C ASN A 56 -10.16 -18.34 6.64
N ASP A 57 -11.50 -18.28 6.64
CA ASP A 57 -12.41 -19.44 6.61
C ASP A 57 -13.13 -19.61 5.25
N PHE A 58 -12.77 -18.86 4.22
CA PHE A 58 -13.42 -18.92 2.92
C PHE A 58 -13.17 -20.26 2.22
N LYS A 59 -14.23 -21.07 2.07
CA LYS A 59 -14.17 -22.32 1.31
C LYS A 59 -14.48 -22.06 -0.17
N LEU A 60 -13.48 -22.28 -1.03
CA LEU A 60 -13.57 -22.04 -2.47
C LEU A 60 -14.44 -23.10 -3.18
N THR A 61 -15.74 -23.10 -2.91
CA THR A 61 -16.73 -23.94 -3.60
C THR A 61 -17.19 -23.29 -4.91
N ARG A 62 -17.92 -24.04 -5.73
CA ARG A 62 -18.55 -23.50 -6.95
C ARG A 62 -19.59 -22.43 -6.60
N GLU A 63 -20.36 -22.68 -5.56
CA GLU A 63 -21.40 -21.79 -5.02
C GLU A 63 -20.77 -20.48 -4.52
N ALA A 64 -19.70 -20.55 -3.72
CA ALA A 64 -18.99 -19.37 -3.22
C ALA A 64 -18.41 -18.53 -4.37
N ARG A 65 -17.85 -19.15 -5.41
CA ARG A 65 -17.38 -18.42 -6.60
C ARG A 65 -18.52 -17.69 -7.32
N ARG A 66 -19.71 -18.32 -7.39
CA ARG A 66 -20.88 -17.71 -8.01
C ARG A 66 -21.39 -16.54 -7.18
N GLU A 67 -21.51 -16.70 -5.87
CA GLU A 67 -21.91 -15.64 -4.96
C GLU A 67 -20.93 -14.45 -5.01
N PHE A 68 -19.64 -14.72 -5.06
CA PHE A 68 -18.62 -13.69 -5.23
C PHE A 68 -18.77 -12.96 -6.58
N LEU A 69 -19.01 -13.68 -7.68
CA LEU A 69 -19.29 -13.06 -8.98
C LEU A 69 -20.53 -12.15 -8.92
N GLU A 70 -21.61 -12.61 -8.30
CA GLU A 70 -22.83 -11.81 -8.13
C GLU A 70 -22.59 -10.54 -7.28
N SER A 71 -21.72 -10.63 -6.27
CA SER A 71 -21.31 -9.46 -5.48
C SER A 71 -20.58 -8.42 -6.34
N ILE A 72 -19.66 -8.86 -7.21
CA ILE A 72 -18.96 -7.98 -8.18
C ILE A 72 -19.96 -7.33 -9.13
N ILE A 73 -20.89 -8.10 -9.69
CA ILE A 73 -21.91 -7.58 -10.60
C ILE A 73 -22.76 -6.51 -9.91
N LYS A 74 -23.26 -6.80 -8.70
CA LYS A 74 -24.05 -5.87 -7.90
C LYS A 74 -23.27 -4.57 -7.61
N LYS A 75 -22.01 -4.69 -7.20
CA LYS A 75 -21.13 -3.54 -6.95
C LYS A 75 -20.97 -2.67 -8.19
N GLU A 76 -20.72 -3.28 -9.35
CA GLU A 76 -20.54 -2.55 -10.61
C GLU A 76 -21.82 -1.82 -11.01
N LEU A 77 -22.99 -2.47 -10.94
CA LEU A 77 -24.27 -1.85 -11.24
C LEU A 77 -24.55 -0.63 -10.35
N LEU A 78 -24.22 -0.73 -9.04
CA LEU A 78 -24.37 0.41 -8.12
C LEU A 78 -23.42 1.56 -8.45
N ILE A 79 -22.18 1.25 -8.84
CA ILE A 79 -21.20 2.27 -9.28
C ILE A 79 -21.70 2.97 -10.55
N GLN A 80 -22.16 2.22 -11.54
CA GLN A 80 -22.71 2.79 -12.78
C GLN A 80 -23.90 3.71 -12.48
N LYS A 81 -24.82 3.27 -11.59
CA LYS A 81 -25.96 4.10 -11.19
C LYS A 81 -25.54 5.36 -10.46
N ALA A 82 -24.57 5.28 -9.58
CA ALA A 82 -24.01 6.44 -8.89
C ALA A 82 -23.42 7.46 -9.88
N LYS A 83 -22.67 6.98 -10.91
CA LYS A 83 -22.12 7.83 -11.97
C LYS A 83 -23.20 8.47 -12.84
N GLU A 84 -24.26 7.73 -13.19
CA GLU A 84 -25.44 8.30 -13.89
C GLU A 84 -26.06 9.46 -13.11
N LEU A 85 -26.07 9.35 -11.77
CA LEU A 85 -26.57 10.40 -10.88
C LEU A 85 -25.54 11.51 -10.60
N ASN A 86 -24.33 11.43 -11.20
CA ASN A 86 -23.19 12.34 -11.01
C ASN A 86 -22.70 12.45 -9.54
N LEU A 87 -22.92 11.41 -8.71
CA LEU A 87 -22.47 11.42 -7.31
C LEU A 87 -20.94 11.48 -7.20
N ASP A 88 -20.23 10.94 -8.19
CA ASP A 88 -18.77 10.99 -8.33
C ASP A 88 -18.21 12.40 -8.59
N LYS A 89 -19.08 13.36 -8.98
CA LYS A 89 -18.74 14.76 -9.23
C LYS A 89 -19.16 15.70 -8.09
N GLU A 90 -19.85 15.17 -7.09
CA GLU A 90 -20.25 15.97 -5.95
C GLU A 90 -19.03 16.40 -5.13
N GLU A 91 -19.05 17.67 -4.69
CA GLU A 91 -17.96 18.27 -3.93
C GLU A 91 -17.65 17.49 -2.64
N ALA A 92 -18.68 16.94 -1.98
CA ALA A 92 -18.52 16.10 -0.79
C ALA A 92 -17.75 14.82 -1.08
N PHE A 93 -18.04 14.16 -2.23
CA PHE A 93 -17.35 12.98 -2.67
C PHE A 93 -15.90 13.28 -3.03
N ILE A 94 -15.65 14.34 -3.82
CA ILE A 94 -14.30 14.76 -4.21
C ILE A 94 -13.45 15.02 -2.98
N ARG A 95 -13.95 15.82 -2.02
CA ARG A 95 -13.24 16.08 -0.75
C ARG A 95 -12.98 14.82 0.08
N ALA A 96 -13.88 13.84 0.04
CA ALA A 96 -13.68 12.57 0.74
C ALA A 96 -12.53 11.77 0.11
N ILE A 97 -12.47 11.71 -1.22
CA ILE A 97 -11.36 11.04 -1.95
C ILE A 97 -10.03 11.75 -1.73
N GLU A 98 -10.01 13.10 -1.78
CA GLU A 98 -8.79 13.88 -1.52
C GLU A 98 -8.24 13.59 -0.13
N ARG A 99 -9.08 13.64 0.92
CA ARG A 99 -8.66 13.30 2.29
C ARG A 99 -8.14 11.87 2.42
N PHE A 100 -8.80 10.92 1.77
CA PHE A 100 -8.36 9.52 1.78
C PHE A 100 -7.00 9.35 1.11
N TRP A 101 -6.81 9.98 -0.06
CA TRP A 101 -5.56 9.98 -0.79
C TRP A 101 -4.42 10.61 0.03
N GLU A 102 -4.63 11.81 0.59
CA GLU A 102 -3.65 12.50 1.44
C GLU A 102 -3.26 11.64 2.65
N ALA A 103 -4.25 11.10 3.37
CA ALA A 103 -4.01 10.27 4.55
C ALA A 103 -3.21 9.01 4.20
N THR A 104 -3.54 8.36 3.07
CA THR A 104 -2.86 7.15 2.60
C THR A 104 -1.42 7.46 2.21
N LEU A 105 -1.19 8.53 1.45
CA LEU A 105 0.14 8.96 1.03
C LEU A 105 1.03 9.30 2.22
N ILE A 106 0.49 10.05 3.20
CA ILE A 106 1.21 10.39 4.43
C ILE A 106 1.55 9.12 5.22
N LYS A 107 0.57 8.20 5.39
CA LYS A 107 0.78 6.93 6.06
C LYS A 107 1.92 6.13 5.41
N ASP A 108 1.88 5.96 4.11
CA ASP A 108 2.88 5.17 3.37
C ASP A 108 4.28 5.78 3.49
N LEU A 109 4.38 7.11 3.44
CA LEU A 109 5.65 7.81 3.66
C LEU A 109 6.18 7.62 5.10
N ILE A 110 5.31 7.74 6.11
CA ILE A 110 5.66 7.50 7.52
C ILE A 110 6.10 6.06 7.75
N ASP A 111 5.40 5.09 7.17
CA ASP A 111 5.75 3.66 7.25
C ASP A 111 7.09 3.37 6.59
N LEU A 112 7.34 3.93 5.40
CA LEU A 112 8.61 3.81 4.68
C LEU A 112 9.76 4.38 5.53
N LYS A 113 9.60 5.60 6.04
CA LYS A 113 10.61 6.27 6.87
C LYS A 113 10.81 5.56 8.21
N GLY A 114 9.74 5.09 8.81
CA GLY A 114 9.78 4.28 10.02
C GLY A 114 10.59 2.99 9.86
N LYS A 115 10.41 2.27 8.75
CA LYS A 115 11.20 1.08 8.42
C LYS A 115 12.69 1.42 8.25
N GLU A 116 13.03 2.53 7.57
CA GLU A 116 14.40 3.00 7.39
C GLU A 116 15.06 3.33 8.74
N ILE A 117 14.36 4.07 9.59
CA ILE A 117 14.82 4.45 10.92
C ILE A 117 15.04 3.20 11.80
N THR A 118 14.08 2.25 11.78
CA THR A 118 14.13 1.03 12.60
C THR A 118 15.36 0.17 12.32
N LYS A 119 15.82 0.13 11.06
CA LYS A 119 17.04 -0.59 10.66
C LYS A 119 18.31 -0.01 11.28
N LYS A 120 18.30 1.26 11.68
CA LYS A 120 19.45 2.00 12.23
C LYS A 120 19.37 2.14 13.76
N ILE A 121 18.32 1.62 14.40
CA ILE A 121 18.17 1.68 15.86
C ILE A 121 18.85 0.48 16.49
N VAL A 122 19.75 0.77 17.41
CA VAL A 122 20.35 -0.19 18.33
C VAL A 122 19.88 0.18 19.74
N VAL A 123 19.50 -0.82 20.51
CA VAL A 123 19.23 -0.73 21.95
C VAL A 123 20.29 -1.55 22.65
N SER A 124 21.05 -0.92 23.55
CA SER A 124 22.10 -1.60 24.29
C SER A 124 21.57 -2.26 25.57
N GLN A 125 22.35 -3.19 26.14
CA GLN A 125 22.01 -3.84 27.41
C GLN A 125 21.97 -2.84 28.55
N GLU A 126 22.85 -1.85 28.54
CA GLU A 126 22.90 -0.77 29.54
C GLU A 126 21.61 0.07 29.50
N GLU A 127 21.08 0.36 28.31
CA GLU A 127 19.82 1.09 28.19
C GLU A 127 18.64 0.26 28.72
N VAL A 128 18.61 -1.03 28.42
CA VAL A 128 17.58 -1.95 28.94
C VAL A 128 17.63 -2.01 30.44
N LYS A 129 18.84 -2.17 31.01
CA LYS A 129 19.03 -2.21 32.46
C LYS A 129 18.62 -0.88 33.11
N ALA A 130 19.06 0.24 32.61
CA ALA A 130 18.70 1.56 33.12
C ALA A 130 17.18 1.79 33.11
N ARG A 131 16.49 1.34 32.03
CA ARG A 131 15.02 1.41 31.95
C ARG A 131 14.36 0.50 33.00
N TYR A 132 14.86 -0.73 33.15
CA TYR A 132 14.38 -1.66 34.18
C TYR A 132 14.52 -1.10 35.56
N ASP A 133 15.68 -0.54 35.91
CA ASP A 133 15.94 0.04 37.23
C ASP A 133 14.93 1.16 37.57
N LEU A 134 14.60 2.03 36.61
CA LEU A 134 13.53 3.02 36.76
C LEU A 134 12.14 2.41 36.94
N MET A 135 11.83 1.31 36.26
CA MET A 135 10.52 0.64 36.38
C MET A 135 10.37 -0.02 37.74
N VAL A 136 11.45 -0.59 38.31
CA VAL A 136 11.47 -1.17 39.68
C VAL A 136 11.26 -0.11 40.77
N GLU A 137 11.70 1.14 40.54
CA GLU A 137 11.42 2.25 41.45
C GLU A 137 9.92 2.59 41.49
N GLU A 138 9.22 2.46 40.36
CA GLU A 138 7.78 2.73 40.21
C GLU A 138 6.92 1.53 40.68
N ASP A 139 7.38 0.28 40.38
CA ASP A 139 6.68 -0.98 40.69
C ASP A 139 7.68 -2.02 41.25
N LYS A 140 7.58 -2.26 42.56
CA LYS A 140 8.47 -3.22 43.27
C LYS A 140 8.14 -4.69 42.99
N ASP A 141 6.96 -4.96 42.43
CA ASP A 141 6.51 -6.32 42.10
C ASP A 141 6.83 -6.69 40.63
N LEU A 142 7.66 -5.88 39.96
CA LEU A 142 8.07 -6.14 38.59
C LEU A 142 8.82 -7.48 38.47
N PRO A 143 8.52 -8.32 37.44
CA PRO A 143 9.26 -9.57 37.21
C PRO A 143 10.77 -9.33 37.04
N PRO A 144 11.62 -10.34 37.30
CA PRO A 144 13.06 -10.23 37.12
C PRO A 144 13.43 -9.78 35.71
N LEU A 145 14.53 -9.01 35.58
CA LEU A 145 14.98 -8.42 34.31
C LEU A 145 15.01 -9.45 33.17
N GLY A 146 15.46 -10.69 33.43
CA GLY A 146 15.55 -11.73 32.40
C GLY A 146 14.22 -12.10 31.74
N GLU A 147 13.09 -11.90 32.41
CA GLU A 147 11.75 -12.18 31.89
C GLU A 147 11.21 -11.02 31.03
N VAL A 148 11.56 -9.78 31.40
CA VAL A 148 11.02 -8.57 30.77
C VAL A 148 11.99 -7.88 29.82
N GLU A 149 13.25 -8.31 29.76
CA GLU A 149 14.33 -7.71 28.97
C GLU A 149 13.94 -7.47 27.49
N LYS A 150 13.39 -8.51 26.85
CA LYS A 150 12.97 -8.42 25.42
C LYS A 150 11.83 -7.41 25.21
N THR A 151 10.94 -7.30 26.18
CA THR A 151 9.82 -6.36 26.14
C THR A 151 10.33 -4.94 26.28
N ILE A 152 11.20 -4.69 27.27
CA ILE A 152 11.84 -3.38 27.50
C ILE A 152 12.66 -2.96 26.27
N ALA A 153 13.44 -3.88 25.69
CA ALA A 153 14.23 -3.59 24.49
C ALA A 153 13.33 -3.20 23.30
N ARG A 154 12.18 -3.86 23.13
CA ARG A 154 11.20 -3.53 22.09
C ARG A 154 10.57 -2.17 22.34
N GLU A 155 10.18 -1.85 23.56
CA GLU A 155 9.62 -0.55 23.92
C GLU A 155 10.63 0.59 23.70
N LEU A 156 11.87 0.42 24.15
CA LEU A 156 12.94 1.37 23.91
C LEU A 156 13.19 1.60 22.42
N LYS A 157 13.11 0.54 21.62
CA LYS A 157 13.23 0.65 20.16
C LYS A 157 12.12 1.48 19.54
N GLU A 158 10.86 1.29 19.99
CA GLU A 158 9.74 2.10 19.51
C GLU A 158 9.82 3.55 19.98
N ILE A 159 10.24 3.80 21.22
CA ILE A 159 10.50 5.15 21.74
C ILE A 159 11.55 5.88 20.86
N LYS A 160 12.69 5.21 20.60
CA LYS A 160 13.75 5.75 19.75
C LYS A 160 13.26 6.01 18.32
N LYS A 161 12.45 5.10 17.77
CA LYS A 161 11.84 5.25 16.44
C LYS A 161 10.93 6.48 16.38
N THR A 162 10.02 6.62 17.33
CA THR A 162 9.09 7.74 17.43
C THR A 162 9.84 9.07 17.55
N LYS A 163 10.88 9.13 18.40
CA LYS A 163 11.72 10.31 18.56
C LYS A 163 12.39 10.70 17.23
N ARG A 164 13.08 9.75 16.57
CA ARG A 164 13.78 10.01 15.30
C ARG A 164 12.83 10.39 14.17
N LEU A 165 11.63 9.79 14.17
CA LEU A 165 10.60 10.14 13.19
C LEU A 165 10.12 11.58 13.39
N GLY A 166 9.88 11.98 14.65
CA GLY A 166 9.53 13.37 14.98
C GLY A 166 10.64 14.36 14.60
N GLU A 167 11.90 14.03 14.87
CA GLU A 167 13.07 14.84 14.47
C GLU A 167 13.12 15.00 12.94
N TRP A 168 12.87 13.92 12.19
CA TRP A 168 12.82 13.99 10.74
C TRP A 168 11.64 14.83 10.22
N ILE A 169 10.44 14.70 10.78
CA ILE A 169 9.30 15.56 10.42
C ILE A 169 9.63 17.04 10.69
N ASN A 170 10.25 17.32 11.82
CA ASN A 170 10.71 18.68 12.15
C ASN A 170 11.78 19.20 11.17
N SER A 171 12.64 18.33 10.61
CA SER A 171 13.59 18.75 9.58
C SER A 171 12.90 19.16 8.29
N LEU A 172 11.85 18.44 7.88
CA LEU A 172 11.04 18.83 6.72
C LEU A 172 10.45 20.24 6.89
N ARG A 173 9.99 20.56 8.11
CA ARG A 173 9.44 21.89 8.42
C ARG A 173 10.50 22.98 8.32
N LYS A 174 11.76 22.68 8.73
CA LYS A 174 12.89 23.64 8.67
C LYS A 174 13.39 23.86 7.25
N GLU A 175 13.34 22.84 6.41
CA GLU A 175 13.78 22.90 5.01
C GLU A 175 12.75 23.56 4.10
N ALA A 176 11.47 23.58 4.51
CA ALA A 176 10.38 24.16 3.75
C ALA A 176 10.35 25.68 3.85
N SER A 177 10.07 26.36 2.72
CA SER A 177 9.72 27.76 2.72
C SER A 177 8.26 27.93 3.14
N VAL A 178 8.02 28.33 4.38
CA VAL A 178 6.65 28.48 4.93
C VAL A 178 6.42 29.92 5.33
N ASN A 179 5.48 30.58 4.67
CA ASN A 179 5.02 31.92 5.02
C ASN A 179 3.61 31.83 5.63
N ILE A 180 3.43 32.36 6.83
CA ILE A 180 2.17 32.36 7.55
C ILE A 180 1.65 33.79 7.66
N ASN A 181 0.49 34.06 7.08
CA ASN A 181 -0.21 35.33 7.27
C ASN A 181 -0.98 35.29 8.60
N THR A 182 -0.30 35.69 9.67
CA THR A 182 -0.87 35.70 11.03
C THR A 182 -2.02 36.68 11.18
N GLN A 183 -2.08 37.74 10.36
CA GLN A 183 -3.20 38.72 10.41
C GLN A 183 -4.51 38.10 9.92
N LEU A 184 -4.42 37.19 8.92
CA LEU A 184 -5.62 36.46 8.46
C LEU A 184 -5.96 35.29 9.37
N LEU A 185 -4.94 34.66 9.96
CA LEU A 185 -5.14 33.47 10.83
C LEU A 185 -5.90 33.80 12.12
N TYR A 186 -5.66 34.98 12.69
CA TYR A 186 -6.24 35.41 13.97
C TYR A 186 -7.27 36.55 13.79
N ARG A 187 -7.89 36.60 12.62
CA ARG A 187 -8.97 37.58 12.37
C ARG A 187 -10.26 37.03 12.99
N ASP A 188 -10.74 37.68 14.04
CA ASP A 188 -12.06 37.44 14.67
C ASP A 188 -13.21 37.80 13.73
#